data_4e866a9955e169031f79be550e914e55
#
_entry.id   4e866a9955e169031f79be550e914e55
#
_cell.length_a   1.000
_cell.length_b   1.000
_cell.length_c   1.000
_cell.angle_alpha   90.00
_cell.angle_beta   90.00
_cell.angle_gamma   90.00
#
_symmetry.space_group_name_H-M   'P 1'
#
loop_
_entity.id
_entity.type
_entity.pdbx_description
1 polymer ?
#
loop_
_entity_poly.entity_id
_entity_poly.type
_entity_poly.pdbx_seq_one_letter_code
_entity_poly.pdbx_strand_id
1 'polypeptide(L)'
;HCSGSISSEIFSNINNHGAYGYSIHPMFAISDKYNSYKNLSQAFITIEGHNKHIEYFKHLFSSLGNDVAIISKENKSLYHAASVTVSNLILGLINNAINYLEDCGFTKETAMKALYPLIEFNLKNIKEKGVIDSLTGPVERGDLVTVINHLDVLREEDKELYRLLSRNILKIAKVKNLNRDYKNLEEYLGEWLWKIQ
;
A
#
# COMPACT_ATOMS: atom_id res chain seq x y z
N HIS A 1 -13.64 7.64 -18.27
CA HIS A 1 -14.02 6.96 -17.02
C HIS A 1 -13.00 7.22 -15.91
N CYS A 2 -13.37 6.87 -14.66
CA CYS A 2 -12.53 7.09 -13.48
C CYS A 2 -12.01 5.79 -12.83
N SER A 3 -11.97 4.67 -13.55
CA SER A 3 -11.46 3.40 -13.01
C SER A 3 -9.94 3.42 -12.80
N GLY A 4 -9.48 2.95 -11.65
CA GLY A 4 -8.06 2.73 -11.37
C GLY A 4 -7.46 1.54 -12.12
N SER A 5 -8.27 0.49 -12.37
CA SER A 5 -7.81 -0.78 -12.94
C SER A 5 -8.06 -0.92 -14.45
N ILE A 6 -9.11 -0.28 -14.98
CA ILE A 6 -9.49 -0.41 -16.39
C ILE A 6 -8.74 0.62 -17.24
N SER A 7 -8.17 0.20 -18.35
CA SER A 7 -7.53 1.08 -19.34
C SER A 7 -8.57 1.77 -20.23
N SER A 8 -8.20 2.89 -20.84
CA SER A 8 -9.02 3.61 -21.82
C SER A 8 -9.32 2.79 -23.09
N GLU A 9 -8.63 1.67 -23.32
CA GLU A 9 -8.89 0.75 -24.43
C GLU A 9 -10.28 0.10 -24.38
N ILE A 10 -10.96 0.14 -23.21
CA ILE A 10 -12.38 -0.30 -23.13
C ILE A 10 -13.28 0.50 -24.08
N PHE A 11 -12.87 1.71 -24.47
CA PHE A 11 -13.54 2.52 -25.49
C PHE A 11 -13.08 2.16 -26.90
N SER A 12 -12.92 0.87 -27.22
CA SER A 12 -12.51 0.39 -28.52
C SER A 12 -13.36 1.05 -29.64
N ASN A 13 -12.70 1.46 -30.73
CA ASN A 13 -13.30 2.10 -31.91
C ASN A 13 -13.91 3.49 -31.69
N ILE A 14 -13.83 4.10 -30.49
CA ILE A 14 -14.38 5.43 -30.23
C ILE A 14 -13.75 6.50 -31.16
N ASN A 15 -12.49 6.31 -31.57
CA ASN A 15 -11.77 7.20 -32.48
C ASN A 15 -12.42 7.29 -33.85
N ASN A 16 -13.09 6.23 -34.31
CA ASN A 16 -13.83 6.21 -35.58
C ASN A 16 -15.04 7.13 -35.56
N HIS A 17 -15.43 7.57 -34.39
CA HIS A 17 -16.55 8.51 -34.17
C HIS A 17 -16.06 9.92 -33.76
N GLY A 18 -14.77 10.20 -33.95
CA GLY A 18 -14.19 11.53 -33.63
C GLY A 18 -14.02 11.81 -32.13
N ALA A 19 -14.16 10.80 -31.27
CA ALA A 19 -13.98 10.89 -29.82
C ALA A 19 -12.72 10.17 -29.35
N TYR A 20 -12.26 10.43 -28.12
CA TYR A 20 -11.02 9.88 -27.55
C TYR A 20 -11.27 9.35 -26.14
N GLY A 21 -10.76 8.16 -25.85
CA GLY A 21 -10.92 7.51 -24.55
C GLY A 21 -9.84 7.93 -23.55
N TYR A 22 -10.26 8.15 -22.31
CA TYR A 22 -9.37 8.45 -21.17
C TYR A 22 -9.84 7.72 -19.92
N SER A 23 -8.86 7.29 -19.13
CA SER A 23 -9.03 6.92 -17.74
C SER A 23 -8.42 8.01 -16.87
N ILE A 24 -9.23 8.70 -16.09
CA ILE A 24 -8.81 9.76 -15.17
C ILE A 24 -9.19 9.32 -13.77
N HIS A 25 -8.21 8.78 -13.02
CA HIS A 25 -8.45 8.13 -11.73
C HIS A 25 -7.95 9.01 -10.58
N PRO A 26 -8.83 9.42 -9.67
CA PRO A 26 -8.41 10.03 -8.42
C PRO A 26 -7.90 8.96 -7.44
N MET A 27 -6.62 9.02 -7.06
CA MET A 27 -6.06 8.21 -5.96
C MET A 27 -6.52 8.82 -4.64
N PHE A 28 -7.71 8.45 -4.23
CA PHE A 28 -8.34 8.96 -3.03
C PHE A 28 -9.30 7.92 -2.43
N ALA A 29 -9.32 7.80 -1.11
CA ALA A 29 -10.24 6.89 -0.41
C ALA A 29 -11.66 7.49 -0.41
N ILE A 30 -12.47 7.10 -1.39
CA ILE A 30 -13.86 7.56 -1.52
C ILE A 30 -14.77 6.65 -0.66
N SER A 31 -15.05 7.09 0.56
CA SER A 31 -15.92 6.38 1.51
C SER A 31 -17.37 6.87 1.52
N ASP A 32 -17.62 8.10 1.06
CA ASP A 32 -18.94 8.72 0.99
C ASP A 32 -19.20 9.27 -0.42
N LYS A 33 -20.13 8.61 -1.13
CA LYS A 33 -20.48 8.99 -2.51
C LYS A 33 -21.08 10.40 -2.65
N TYR A 34 -21.59 10.98 -1.55
CA TYR A 34 -22.24 12.28 -1.57
C TYR A 34 -21.34 13.43 -1.10
N ASN A 35 -20.30 13.15 -0.30
CA ASN A 35 -19.49 14.19 0.33
C ASN A 35 -17.99 14.12 0.00
N SER A 36 -17.48 12.98 -0.48
CA SER A 36 -16.03 12.82 -0.75
C SER A 36 -15.52 13.82 -1.81
N TYR A 37 -16.38 14.33 -2.69
CA TYR A 37 -16.00 15.35 -3.68
C TYR A 37 -15.45 16.65 -3.06
N LYS A 38 -15.85 16.99 -1.82
CA LYS A 38 -15.39 18.17 -1.10
C LYS A 38 -13.87 18.17 -0.84
N ASN A 39 -13.29 16.97 -0.81
CA ASN A 39 -11.87 16.75 -0.57
C ASN A 39 -11.11 16.28 -1.83
N LEU A 40 -11.75 16.30 -3.00
CA LEU A 40 -11.15 15.79 -4.23
C LEU A 40 -9.93 16.59 -4.68
N SER A 41 -9.81 17.84 -4.28
CA SER A 41 -8.60 18.67 -4.49
C SER A 41 -7.34 18.10 -3.81
N GLN A 42 -7.50 17.19 -2.83
CA GLN A 42 -6.39 16.49 -2.17
C GLN A 42 -6.00 15.20 -2.89
N ALA A 43 -6.79 14.76 -3.88
CA ALA A 43 -6.51 13.54 -4.61
C ALA A 43 -5.34 13.76 -5.57
N PHE A 44 -4.44 12.78 -5.64
CA PHE A 44 -3.51 12.68 -6.75
C PHE A 44 -4.25 12.14 -7.98
N ILE A 45 -4.21 12.84 -9.10
CA ILE A 45 -4.92 12.44 -10.32
C ILE A 45 -3.96 11.70 -11.25
N THR A 46 -4.37 10.52 -11.67
CA THR A 46 -3.62 9.76 -12.68
C THR A 46 -4.41 9.67 -13.97
N ILE A 47 -3.77 10.03 -15.09
CA ILE A 47 -4.38 10.06 -16.41
C ILE A 47 -3.71 9.01 -17.31
N GLU A 48 -4.52 8.23 -18.00
CA GLU A 48 -4.11 7.29 -19.05
C GLU A 48 -5.09 7.46 -20.22
N GLY A 49 -4.60 7.44 -21.46
CA GLY A 49 -5.47 7.53 -22.63
C GLY A 49 -4.79 8.10 -23.87
N HIS A 50 -5.61 8.55 -24.79
CA HIS A 50 -5.17 9.05 -26.10
C HIS A 50 -4.35 10.35 -25.99
N ASN A 51 -3.26 10.46 -26.77
CA ASN A 51 -2.32 11.59 -26.67
C ASN A 51 -2.94 12.97 -27.02
N LYS A 52 -4.01 13.00 -27.83
CA LYS A 52 -4.53 14.26 -28.40
C LYS A 52 -4.93 15.33 -27.38
N HIS A 53 -5.52 14.93 -26.25
CA HIS A 53 -5.98 15.87 -25.21
C HIS A 53 -5.43 15.57 -23.82
N ILE A 54 -4.43 14.71 -23.70
CA ILE A 54 -3.93 14.30 -22.40
C ILE A 54 -3.32 15.47 -21.61
N GLU A 55 -2.59 16.35 -22.28
CA GLU A 55 -2.04 17.57 -21.68
C GLU A 55 -3.11 18.57 -21.26
N TYR A 56 -4.21 18.65 -22.02
CA TYR A 56 -5.36 19.49 -21.61
C TYR A 56 -5.93 19.03 -20.27
N PHE A 57 -6.16 17.72 -20.09
CA PHE A 57 -6.64 17.19 -18.80
C PHE A 57 -5.62 17.35 -17.68
N LYS A 58 -4.32 17.18 -17.97
CA LYS A 58 -3.28 17.45 -17.00
C LYS A 58 -3.32 18.91 -16.51
N HIS A 59 -3.37 19.87 -17.42
CA HIS A 59 -3.50 21.28 -17.05
C HIS A 59 -4.78 21.58 -16.29
N LEU A 60 -5.90 20.99 -16.72
CA LEU A 60 -7.19 21.18 -16.06
C LEU A 60 -7.14 20.79 -14.57
N PHE A 61 -6.69 19.56 -14.26
CA PHE A 61 -6.63 19.10 -12.87
C PHE A 61 -5.54 19.81 -12.06
N SER A 62 -4.40 20.13 -12.67
CA SER A 62 -3.37 20.94 -11.99
C SER A 62 -3.90 22.35 -11.65
N SER A 63 -4.72 22.96 -12.47
CA SER A 63 -5.35 24.27 -12.18
C SER A 63 -6.38 24.20 -11.05
N LEU A 64 -6.91 23.00 -10.75
CA LEU A 64 -7.80 22.74 -9.62
C LEU A 64 -7.03 22.41 -8.31
N GLY A 65 -5.69 22.46 -8.36
CA GLY A 65 -4.84 22.23 -7.20
C GLY A 65 -4.41 20.76 -7.01
N ASN A 66 -4.75 19.86 -7.93
CA ASN A 66 -4.34 18.46 -7.85
C ASN A 66 -2.91 18.24 -8.38
N ASP A 67 -2.17 17.35 -7.73
CA ASP A 67 -1.00 16.74 -8.35
C ASP A 67 -1.45 15.74 -9.43
N VAL A 68 -0.74 15.71 -10.57
CA VAL A 68 -1.15 14.93 -11.74
C VAL A 68 0.02 14.15 -12.32
N ALA A 69 -0.19 12.86 -12.60
CA ALA A 69 0.73 12.04 -13.40
C ALA A 69 0.03 11.40 -14.59
N ILE A 70 0.78 11.24 -15.69
CA ILE A 70 0.38 10.45 -16.86
C ILE A 70 1.06 9.09 -16.75
N ILE A 71 0.29 8.01 -16.94
CA ILE A 71 0.81 6.64 -16.99
C ILE A 71 0.47 5.98 -18.31
N SER A 72 1.25 4.97 -18.70
CA SER A 72 0.93 4.13 -19.85
C SER A 72 -0.14 3.09 -19.49
N LYS A 73 -0.85 2.60 -20.49
CA LYS A 73 -1.87 1.55 -20.33
C LYS A 73 -1.30 0.25 -19.76
N GLU A 74 -0.07 -0.09 -20.13
CA GLU A 74 0.63 -1.30 -19.67
C GLU A 74 0.86 -1.26 -18.15
N ASN A 75 1.06 -0.08 -17.60
CA ASN A 75 1.31 0.11 -16.17
C ASN A 75 0.04 0.20 -15.32
N LYS A 76 -1.14 0.21 -15.94
CA LYS A 76 -2.41 0.45 -15.24
C LYS A 76 -2.68 -0.55 -14.11
N SER A 77 -2.44 -1.84 -14.36
CA SER A 77 -2.64 -2.90 -13.35
C SER A 77 -1.65 -2.78 -12.19
N LEU A 78 -0.37 -2.52 -12.46
CA LEU A 78 0.64 -2.34 -11.42
C LEU A 78 0.37 -1.09 -10.58
N TYR A 79 0.00 0.01 -11.23
CA TYR A 79 -0.43 1.24 -10.59
C TYR A 79 -1.62 1.00 -9.64
N HIS A 80 -2.64 0.27 -10.11
CA HIS A 80 -3.80 -0.03 -9.28
C HIS A 80 -3.44 -0.96 -8.10
N ALA A 81 -2.60 -1.97 -8.34
CA ALA A 81 -2.09 -2.82 -7.28
C ALA A 81 -1.36 -2.03 -6.18
N ALA A 82 -0.55 -1.03 -6.54
CA ALA A 82 0.09 -0.14 -5.56
C ALA A 82 -0.95 0.62 -4.72
N SER A 83 -2.00 1.16 -5.36
CA SER A 83 -3.08 1.84 -4.65
C SER A 83 -3.82 0.91 -3.68
N VAL A 84 -4.18 -0.30 -4.14
CA VAL A 84 -4.87 -1.32 -3.32
C VAL A 84 -4.01 -1.77 -2.14
N THR A 85 -2.69 -1.89 -2.34
CA THR A 85 -1.75 -2.32 -1.29
C THR A 85 -1.81 -1.40 -0.07
N VAL A 86 -1.82 -0.08 -0.27
CA VAL A 86 -1.80 0.88 0.84
C VAL A 86 -3.18 1.34 1.31
N SER A 87 -4.24 0.99 0.60
CA SER A 87 -5.61 1.35 0.98
C SER A 87 -6.41 0.14 1.50
N ASN A 88 -6.60 -0.88 0.68
CA ASN A 88 -7.45 -2.01 1.00
C ASN A 88 -6.70 -3.10 1.79
N LEU A 89 -5.47 -3.47 1.36
CA LEU A 89 -4.74 -4.56 2.01
C LEU A 89 -4.25 -4.19 3.42
N ILE A 90 -3.95 -2.92 3.67
CA ILE A 90 -3.61 -2.45 5.02
C ILE A 90 -4.77 -2.66 6.01
N LEU A 91 -6.04 -2.60 5.55
CA LEU A 91 -7.18 -2.88 6.42
C LEU A 91 -7.21 -4.34 6.87
N GLY A 92 -6.78 -5.27 5.99
CA GLY A 92 -6.60 -6.67 6.36
C GLY A 92 -5.55 -6.85 7.46
N LEU A 93 -4.41 -6.16 7.35
CA LEU A 93 -3.37 -6.20 8.38
C LEU A 93 -3.85 -5.64 9.72
N ILE A 94 -4.59 -4.52 9.69
CA ILE A 94 -5.17 -3.92 10.91
C ILE A 94 -6.18 -4.87 11.54
N ASN A 95 -7.03 -5.53 10.74
CA ASN A 95 -8.00 -6.51 11.23
C ASN A 95 -7.31 -7.70 11.90
N ASN A 96 -6.23 -8.23 11.31
CA ASN A 96 -5.46 -9.31 11.94
C ASN A 96 -4.87 -8.87 13.30
N ALA A 97 -4.32 -7.65 13.38
CA ALA A 97 -3.79 -7.12 14.63
C ALA A 97 -4.89 -6.94 15.70
N ILE A 98 -6.11 -6.54 15.31
CA ILE A 98 -7.26 -6.49 16.21
C ILE A 98 -7.59 -7.91 16.73
N ASN A 99 -7.64 -8.92 15.85
CA ASN A 99 -7.93 -10.30 16.24
C ASN A 99 -6.88 -10.84 17.23
N TYR A 100 -5.58 -10.53 17.03
CA TYR A 100 -4.53 -10.94 17.99
C TYR A 100 -4.73 -10.31 19.37
N LEU A 101 -5.17 -9.05 19.44
CA LEU A 101 -5.48 -8.42 20.70
C LEU A 101 -6.77 -8.97 21.33
N GLU A 102 -7.76 -9.39 20.52
CA GLU A 102 -8.94 -10.10 21.05
C GLU A 102 -8.54 -11.45 21.67
N ASP A 103 -7.62 -12.19 21.04
CA ASP A 103 -7.04 -13.41 21.61
C ASP A 103 -6.25 -13.15 22.92
N CYS A 104 -5.76 -11.90 23.13
CA CYS A 104 -5.16 -11.44 24.38
C CYS A 104 -6.19 -10.90 25.41
N GLY A 105 -7.50 -10.98 25.13
CA GLY A 105 -8.57 -10.56 26.05
C GLY A 105 -9.04 -9.11 25.89
N PHE A 106 -8.62 -8.39 24.85
CA PHE A 106 -9.15 -7.07 24.52
C PHE A 106 -10.53 -7.20 23.88
N THR A 107 -11.37 -6.16 24.04
CA THR A 107 -12.53 -6.00 23.13
C THR A 107 -12.08 -5.36 21.82
N LYS A 108 -12.86 -5.49 20.75
CA LYS A 108 -12.56 -4.81 19.47
C LYS A 108 -12.35 -3.31 19.64
N GLU A 109 -13.17 -2.69 20.46
CA GLU A 109 -13.08 -1.25 20.71
C GLU A 109 -11.77 -0.88 21.42
N THR A 110 -11.38 -1.61 22.46
CA THR A 110 -10.12 -1.36 23.19
C THR A 110 -8.91 -1.73 22.36
N ALA A 111 -8.98 -2.80 21.55
CA ALA A 111 -7.92 -3.15 20.59
C ALA A 111 -7.68 -2.01 19.59
N MET A 112 -8.74 -1.46 18.98
CA MET A 112 -8.58 -0.36 18.05
C MET A 112 -8.05 0.92 18.72
N LYS A 113 -8.49 1.23 19.95
CA LYS A 113 -7.95 2.36 20.72
C LYS A 113 -6.45 2.20 21.02
N ALA A 114 -5.98 0.98 21.24
CA ALA A 114 -4.57 0.70 21.49
C ALA A 114 -3.71 0.76 20.22
N LEU A 115 -4.24 0.27 19.09
CA LEU A 115 -3.51 0.19 17.82
C LEU A 115 -3.48 1.52 17.05
N TYR A 116 -4.54 2.33 17.17
CA TYR A 116 -4.67 3.55 16.37
C TYR A 116 -3.48 4.51 16.52
N PRO A 117 -2.97 4.82 17.71
CA PRO A 117 -1.80 5.67 17.86
C PRO A 117 -0.55 5.11 17.16
N LEU A 118 -0.34 3.78 17.15
CA LEU A 118 0.80 3.16 16.45
C LEU A 118 0.69 3.38 14.94
N ILE A 119 -0.52 3.23 14.38
CA ILE A 119 -0.78 3.44 12.96
C ILE A 119 -0.55 4.92 12.60
N GLU A 120 -1.18 5.82 13.35
CA GLU A 120 -1.11 7.27 13.11
C GLU A 120 0.32 7.81 13.18
N PHE A 121 1.07 7.45 14.22
CA PHE A 121 2.46 7.89 14.37
C PHE A 121 3.39 7.28 13.32
N ASN A 122 3.16 6.03 12.88
CA ASN A 122 3.91 5.46 11.77
C ASN A 122 3.66 6.22 10.47
N LEU A 123 2.40 6.52 10.14
CA LEU A 123 2.06 7.32 8.95
C LEU A 123 2.67 8.72 9.01
N LYS A 124 2.64 9.37 10.16
CA LYS A 124 3.29 10.65 10.39
C LYS A 124 4.81 10.56 10.17
N ASN A 125 5.47 9.57 10.75
CA ASN A 125 6.91 9.36 10.57
C ASN A 125 7.26 9.12 9.10
N ILE A 126 6.48 8.30 8.38
CA ILE A 126 6.68 8.05 6.94
C ILE A 126 6.59 9.36 6.14
N LYS A 127 5.61 10.21 6.47
CA LYS A 127 5.46 11.52 5.81
C LYS A 127 6.65 12.45 6.07
N GLU A 128 7.22 12.42 7.28
CA GLU A 128 8.30 13.33 7.70
C GLU A 128 9.70 12.84 7.29
N LYS A 129 9.95 11.53 7.33
CA LYS A 129 11.30 10.94 7.20
C LYS A 129 11.43 9.93 6.07
N GLY A 130 10.30 9.56 5.41
CA GLY A 130 10.27 8.46 4.46
C GLY A 130 10.23 7.08 5.12
N VAL A 131 10.05 6.05 4.30
CA VAL A 131 9.84 4.66 4.75
C VAL A 131 11.08 4.08 5.44
N ILE A 132 12.28 4.34 4.92
CA ILE A 132 13.53 3.76 5.42
C ILE A 132 13.79 4.22 6.84
N ASP A 133 13.79 5.54 7.08
CA ASP A 133 14.13 6.11 8.39
C ASP A 133 13.03 5.90 9.43
N SER A 134 11.80 5.66 8.99
CA SER A 134 10.67 5.36 9.87
C SER A 134 10.65 3.92 10.37
N LEU A 135 11.39 3.01 9.72
CA LEU A 135 11.41 1.61 10.11
C LEU A 135 12.03 1.41 11.50
N THR A 136 11.33 0.68 12.36
CA THR A 136 11.74 0.25 13.70
C THR A 136 11.30 -1.20 13.93
N GLY A 137 11.59 -1.75 15.10
CA GLY A 137 11.07 -3.06 15.52
C GLY A 137 12.08 -4.19 15.41
N PRO A 138 11.66 -5.44 15.71
CA PRO A 138 12.56 -6.57 15.85
C PRO A 138 13.32 -6.92 14.56
N VAL A 139 12.66 -6.88 13.41
CA VAL A 139 13.31 -7.16 12.12
C VAL A 139 14.38 -6.09 11.81
N GLU A 140 14.07 -4.82 12.08
CA GLU A 140 15.03 -3.72 11.88
C GLU A 140 16.26 -3.90 12.76
N ARG A 141 16.08 -4.37 14.01
CA ARG A 141 17.20 -4.63 14.94
C ARG A 141 17.94 -5.94 14.69
N GLY A 142 17.44 -6.84 13.83
CA GLY A 142 17.99 -8.18 13.62
C GLY A 142 17.66 -9.14 14.78
N ASP A 143 16.61 -8.86 15.55
CA ASP A 143 16.20 -9.61 16.73
C ASP A 143 15.45 -10.89 16.35
N LEU A 144 16.25 -11.93 16.04
CA LEU A 144 15.75 -13.23 15.61
C LEU A 144 14.87 -13.89 16.70
N VAL A 145 15.25 -13.75 17.98
CA VAL A 145 14.53 -14.40 19.08
C VAL A 145 13.08 -13.87 19.16
N THR A 146 12.91 -12.56 19.08
CA THR A 146 11.57 -11.96 19.07
C THR A 146 10.77 -12.42 17.85
N VAL A 147 11.38 -12.53 16.67
CA VAL A 147 10.69 -13.00 15.45
C VAL A 147 10.25 -14.45 15.58
N ILE A 148 11.09 -15.32 16.16
CA ILE A 148 10.73 -16.72 16.45
C ILE A 148 9.53 -16.76 17.39
N ASN A 149 9.59 -16.07 18.53
CA ASN A 149 8.52 -16.04 19.52
C ASN A 149 7.19 -15.56 18.92
N HIS A 150 7.22 -14.57 18.02
CA HIS A 150 6.00 -14.14 17.32
C HIS A 150 5.43 -15.27 16.45
N LEU A 151 6.29 -15.94 15.67
CA LEU A 151 5.86 -17.01 14.79
C LEU A 151 5.35 -18.24 15.56
N ASP A 152 5.85 -18.49 16.76
CA ASP A 152 5.41 -19.64 17.58
C ASP A 152 3.97 -19.48 18.08
N VAL A 153 3.51 -18.25 18.33
CA VAL A 153 2.17 -17.96 18.87
C VAL A 153 1.13 -17.62 17.80
N LEU A 154 1.55 -17.29 16.57
CA LEU A 154 0.65 -16.99 15.47
C LEU A 154 -0.03 -18.25 14.93
N ARG A 155 -1.25 -18.11 14.40
CA ARG A 155 -1.94 -19.17 13.64
C ARG A 155 -1.17 -19.49 12.36
N GLU A 156 -1.25 -20.72 11.85
CA GLU A 156 -0.47 -21.13 10.66
C GLU A 156 -0.71 -20.25 9.44
N GLU A 157 -1.96 -19.85 9.19
CA GLU A 157 -2.33 -18.94 8.09
C GLU A 157 -1.68 -17.54 8.22
N ASP A 158 -1.51 -17.06 9.45
CA ASP A 158 -0.92 -15.75 9.74
C ASP A 158 0.62 -15.78 9.70
N LYS A 159 1.23 -16.94 9.98
CA LYS A 159 2.68 -17.13 9.93
C LYS A 159 3.26 -16.84 8.55
N GLU A 160 2.57 -17.29 7.50
CA GLU A 160 3.02 -17.02 6.12
C GLU A 160 3.02 -15.52 5.81
N LEU A 161 1.93 -14.83 6.11
CA LEU A 161 1.82 -13.39 5.93
C LEU A 161 2.90 -12.65 6.73
N TYR A 162 3.10 -13.02 8.00
CA TYR A 162 4.12 -12.41 8.86
C TYR A 162 5.52 -12.58 8.28
N ARG A 163 5.87 -13.80 7.80
CA ARG A 163 7.17 -14.08 7.16
C ARG A 163 7.37 -13.26 5.87
N LEU A 164 6.35 -13.18 5.00
CA LEU A 164 6.40 -12.42 3.75
C LEU A 164 6.65 -10.92 4.02
N LEU A 165 5.92 -10.34 4.95
CA LEU A 165 6.08 -8.95 5.36
C LEU A 165 7.43 -8.73 6.02
N SER A 166 7.87 -9.62 6.92
CA SER A 166 9.18 -9.53 7.57
C SER A 166 10.33 -9.55 6.57
N ARG A 167 10.25 -10.36 5.50
CA ARG A 167 11.24 -10.35 4.40
C ARG A 167 11.26 -9.01 3.65
N ASN A 168 10.09 -8.42 3.42
CA ASN A 168 10.04 -7.09 2.79
C ASN A 168 10.64 -6.00 3.69
N ILE A 169 10.33 -6.05 4.98
CA ILE A 169 10.91 -5.16 6.00
C ILE A 169 12.43 -5.36 6.11
N LEU A 170 12.91 -6.60 6.03
CA LEU A 170 14.35 -6.92 6.09
C LEU A 170 15.12 -6.27 4.93
N LYS A 171 14.55 -6.18 3.73
CA LYS A 171 15.17 -5.45 2.60
C LYS A 171 15.37 -3.97 2.95
N ILE A 172 14.38 -3.35 3.59
CA ILE A 172 14.44 -1.94 4.03
C ILE A 172 15.47 -1.80 5.16
N ALA A 173 15.47 -2.73 6.13
CA ALA A 173 16.41 -2.73 7.24
C ALA A 173 17.87 -2.81 6.80
N LYS A 174 18.16 -3.62 5.77
CA LYS A 174 19.51 -3.72 5.17
C LYS A 174 19.96 -2.41 4.51
N VAL A 175 19.05 -1.67 3.90
CA VAL A 175 19.36 -0.33 3.35
C VAL A 175 19.61 0.68 4.46
N LYS A 176 18.81 0.63 5.53
CA LYS A 176 18.92 1.53 6.69
C LYS A 176 20.21 1.31 7.48
N ASN A 177 20.63 0.06 7.69
CA ASN A 177 21.70 -0.32 8.59
C ASN A 177 22.76 -1.14 7.86
N LEU A 178 23.59 -0.48 7.04
CA LEU A 178 24.59 -1.12 6.17
C LEU A 178 25.60 -2.02 6.91
N ASN A 179 25.87 -1.74 8.17
CA ASN A 179 26.88 -2.45 8.98
C ASN A 179 26.27 -3.50 9.93
N ARG A 180 24.95 -3.74 9.88
CA ARG A 180 24.30 -4.72 10.76
C ARG A 180 24.24 -6.08 10.08
N ASP A 181 24.60 -7.12 10.81
CA ASP A 181 24.46 -8.49 10.35
C ASP A 181 23.01 -8.98 10.50
N TYR A 182 22.41 -9.43 9.40
CA TYR A 182 21.06 -9.97 9.33
C TYR A 182 21.05 -11.44 8.87
N LYS A 183 22.20 -12.09 8.75
CA LYS A 183 22.33 -13.41 8.13
C LYS A 183 21.39 -14.46 8.76
N ASN A 184 21.43 -14.60 10.08
CA ASN A 184 20.60 -15.59 10.78
C ASN A 184 19.09 -15.32 10.60
N LEU A 185 18.69 -14.04 10.62
CA LEU A 185 17.29 -13.66 10.40
C LEU A 185 16.86 -13.92 8.96
N GLU A 186 17.73 -13.66 8.00
CA GLU A 186 17.46 -13.91 6.58
C GLU A 186 17.32 -15.40 6.28
N GLU A 187 18.22 -16.23 6.80
CA GLU A 187 18.14 -17.68 6.69
C GLU A 187 16.84 -18.21 7.30
N TYR A 188 16.51 -17.82 8.52
CA TYR A 188 15.30 -18.25 9.20
C TYR A 188 14.01 -17.86 8.46
N LEU A 189 13.93 -16.64 7.95
CA LEU A 189 12.79 -16.17 7.17
C LEU A 189 12.73 -16.79 5.76
N GLY A 190 13.87 -17.27 5.22
CA GLY A 190 14.00 -17.89 3.90
C GLY A 190 13.71 -19.38 3.86
N GLU A 191 13.94 -20.15 4.93
CA GLU A 191 13.81 -21.60 4.97
C GLU A 191 12.44 -22.15 4.57
N TRP A 192 11.41 -21.34 4.63
CA TRP A 192 10.03 -21.75 4.30
C TRP A 192 9.75 -21.92 2.81
N LEU A 193 10.54 -21.28 1.93
CA LEU A 193 10.36 -21.40 0.47
C LEU A 193 10.64 -22.81 -0.07
N TRP A 194 11.41 -23.62 0.64
CA TRP A 194 11.74 -24.98 0.25
C TRP A 194 10.73 -26.04 0.70
N LYS A 195 9.73 -25.65 1.51
CA LYS A 195 8.68 -26.58 2.03
C LYS A 195 7.39 -26.56 1.19
N ILE A 196 7.30 -25.69 0.18
CA ILE A 196 6.12 -25.53 -0.69
C ILE A 196 6.35 -26.16 -2.08
N GLN A 197 7.56 -26.70 -2.34
CA GLN A 197 7.83 -27.54 -3.50
C GLN A 197 7.70 -29.03 -3.13
#